data_687ca09e5f14a80426a027f310be73c9
#
_entry.id   687ca09e5f14a80426a027f310be73c9
#
_cell.length_a   1.000
_cell.length_b   1.000
_cell.length_c   1.000
_cell.angle_alpha   90.00
_cell.angle_beta   90.00
_cell.angle_gamma   90.00
#
_symmetry.space_group_name_H-M   'P 1'
#
loop_
_entity.id
_entity.type
_entity.pdbx_description
1 polymer ?
#
loop_
_entity_poly.entity_id
_entity_poly.type
_entity_poly.pdbx_seq_one_letter_code
_entity_poly.pdbx_strand_id
1 'polypeptide(L)'
;MSKSLRLRLPVVVLVVAAIGFSAGSAPASPPATVSGSYVYTDSWFESFRSAGGNAIIELNATVEYTGTFTGTSTVHGKLIVHADGSANFHDVEVFTGTVNGIPGTVTLNLAGSNDSDLTVKATSTIVSATGALAGLHGTLNLAGSVRFPQGPYGTYSGRIG
;
A
#
# COMPACT_ATOMS: atom_id res chain seq x y z
N MET A 1 58.21 -34.61 54.50
CA MET A 1 58.05 -33.15 54.40
C MET A 1 57.61 -32.80 52.97
N SER A 2 56.32 -32.62 52.76
CA SER A 2 55.75 -32.31 51.44
C SER A 2 55.39 -30.84 51.44
N LYS A 3 56.02 -30.05 50.54
CA LYS A 3 55.73 -28.64 50.37
C LYS A 3 54.64 -28.51 49.24
N SER A 4 53.41 -28.17 49.63
CA SER A 4 52.35 -27.85 48.71
C SER A 4 52.54 -26.44 48.07
N LEU A 5 52.84 -26.43 46.80
CA LEU A 5 52.96 -25.21 46.00
C LEU A 5 51.53 -24.72 45.66
N ARG A 6 51.10 -23.61 46.24
CA ARG A 6 49.80 -22.96 45.90
C ARG A 6 49.98 -21.99 44.71
N LEU A 7 49.50 -22.41 43.52
CA LEU A 7 49.50 -21.58 42.36
C LEU A 7 48.33 -20.58 42.47
N ARG A 8 48.63 -19.29 42.57
CA ARG A 8 47.63 -18.20 42.53
C ARG A 8 47.43 -17.79 41.08
N LEU A 9 46.21 -18.08 40.47
CA LEU A 9 45.83 -17.52 39.23
C LEU A 9 45.33 -16.07 39.43
N PRO A 10 45.73 -15.10 38.56
CA PRO A 10 45.18 -13.78 38.61
C PRO A 10 43.79 -13.80 37.93
N VAL A 11 42.80 -13.27 38.64
CA VAL A 11 41.44 -13.02 38.06
C VAL A 11 41.56 -11.82 37.13
N VAL A 12 41.45 -12.08 35.82
CA VAL A 12 41.32 -11.03 34.81
C VAL A 12 39.86 -10.62 34.78
N VAL A 13 39.53 -9.46 35.31
CA VAL A 13 38.22 -8.84 35.21
C VAL A 13 38.11 -8.23 33.82
N LEU A 14 37.34 -8.90 32.93
CA LEU A 14 37.01 -8.37 31.60
C LEU A 14 35.88 -7.36 31.75
N VAL A 15 36.17 -6.06 31.68
CA VAL A 15 35.18 -5.00 31.62
C VAL A 15 34.68 -4.93 30.18
N VAL A 16 33.51 -5.51 29.92
CA VAL A 16 32.78 -5.32 28.65
C VAL A 16 32.09 -3.96 28.70
N ALA A 17 32.68 -2.98 28.04
CA ALA A 17 32.01 -1.70 27.79
C ALA A 17 30.89 -1.93 26.75
N ALA A 18 29.63 -1.94 27.19
CA ALA A 18 28.48 -1.94 26.32
C ALA A 18 28.39 -0.55 25.62
N ILE A 19 28.84 -0.49 24.37
CA ILE A 19 28.63 0.68 23.51
C ILE A 19 27.18 0.61 23.11
N GLY A 20 26.31 1.38 23.77
CA GLY A 20 24.93 1.56 23.42
C GLY A 20 24.86 2.34 22.08
N PHE A 21 24.59 1.66 20.99
CA PHE A 21 24.14 2.30 19.76
C PHE A 21 22.70 2.79 19.99
N SER A 22 22.53 4.08 20.31
CA SER A 22 21.24 4.73 20.14
C SER A 22 20.98 4.81 18.64
N ALA A 23 20.06 3.97 18.14
CA ALA A 23 19.50 4.14 16.82
C ALA A 23 18.76 5.46 16.81
N GLY A 24 19.42 6.54 16.40
CA GLY A 24 18.76 7.80 16.08
C GLY A 24 17.75 7.52 14.99
N SER A 25 16.48 7.86 15.22
CA SER A 25 15.47 7.85 14.16
C SER A 25 15.98 8.75 13.04
N ALA A 26 16.13 8.18 11.85
CA ALA A 26 16.45 8.99 10.66
C ALA A 26 15.36 10.07 10.51
N PRO A 27 15.73 11.31 10.16
CA PRO A 27 14.73 12.35 9.90
C PRO A 27 13.79 11.85 8.78
N ALA A 28 12.47 12.04 8.99
CA ALA A 28 11.48 11.70 7.97
C ALA A 28 11.83 12.44 6.67
N SER A 29 11.91 11.71 5.56
CA SER A 29 12.12 12.32 4.26
C SER A 29 10.98 13.29 3.94
N PRO A 30 11.26 14.46 3.35
CA PRO A 30 10.19 15.38 2.98
C PRO A 30 9.25 14.70 1.96
N PRO A 31 7.92 14.99 2.03
CA PRO A 31 6.97 14.37 1.12
C PRO A 31 7.31 14.64 -0.34
N ALA A 32 7.43 13.55 -1.12
CA ALA A 32 7.70 13.60 -2.55
C ALA A 32 6.39 13.59 -3.35
N THR A 33 6.34 14.38 -4.43
CA THR A 33 5.23 14.33 -5.40
C THR A 33 5.37 13.07 -6.24
N VAL A 34 4.26 12.37 -6.44
CA VAL A 34 4.18 11.14 -7.22
C VAL A 34 3.09 11.24 -8.27
N SER A 35 3.27 10.54 -9.39
CA SER A 35 2.28 10.47 -10.47
C SER A 35 2.49 9.26 -11.35
N GLY A 36 1.45 8.91 -12.11
CA GLY A 36 1.48 7.83 -13.07
C GLY A 36 0.09 7.50 -13.59
N SER A 37 -0.04 6.30 -14.15
CA SER A 37 -1.33 5.78 -14.63
C SER A 37 -1.64 4.42 -14.03
N TYR A 38 -2.92 4.07 -14.05
CA TYR A 38 -3.44 2.79 -13.61
C TYR A 38 -4.43 2.25 -14.63
N VAL A 39 -4.50 0.93 -14.75
CA VAL A 39 -5.47 0.23 -15.58
C VAL A 39 -5.89 -1.07 -14.93
N TYR A 40 -7.19 -1.29 -14.84
CA TYR A 40 -7.75 -2.57 -14.44
C TYR A 40 -7.59 -3.54 -15.60
N THR A 41 -6.94 -4.67 -15.36
CA THR A 41 -6.65 -5.69 -16.39
C THR A 41 -7.59 -6.87 -16.31
N ASP A 42 -8.14 -7.13 -15.13
CA ASP A 42 -9.13 -8.17 -14.88
C ASP A 42 -10.04 -7.77 -13.71
N SER A 43 -11.30 -8.24 -13.74
CA SER A 43 -12.24 -8.05 -12.63
C SER A 43 -13.31 -9.13 -12.64
N TRP A 44 -13.69 -9.60 -11.44
CA TRP A 44 -14.78 -10.58 -11.27
C TRP A 44 -15.59 -10.29 -10.02
N PHE A 45 -16.88 -10.61 -10.07
CA PHE A 45 -17.79 -10.40 -8.96
C PHE A 45 -17.82 -11.61 -8.04
N GLU A 46 -17.71 -11.37 -6.74
CA GLU A 46 -17.87 -12.40 -5.70
C GLU A 46 -19.32 -12.52 -5.24
N SER A 47 -19.99 -11.38 -5.05
CA SER A 47 -21.37 -11.35 -4.62
C SER A 47 -22.14 -10.20 -5.26
N PHE A 48 -23.44 -10.40 -5.40
CA PHE A 48 -24.38 -9.39 -5.86
C PHE A 48 -25.64 -9.45 -5.01
N ARG A 49 -26.13 -8.29 -4.56
CA ARG A 49 -27.44 -8.16 -3.91
C ARG A 49 -28.06 -6.82 -4.21
N SER A 50 -29.40 -6.76 -4.20
CA SER A 50 -30.14 -5.51 -4.30
C SER A 50 -30.70 -5.10 -2.94
N ALA A 51 -30.60 -3.82 -2.61
CA ALA A 51 -31.17 -3.26 -1.39
C ALA A 51 -31.51 -1.78 -1.59
N GLY A 52 -32.78 -1.40 -1.31
CA GLY A 52 -33.19 0.01 -1.36
C GLY A 52 -33.06 0.68 -2.74
N GLY A 53 -33.22 -0.09 -3.84
CA GLY A 53 -33.04 0.43 -5.21
C GLY A 53 -31.59 0.47 -5.69
N ASN A 54 -30.63 0.10 -4.84
CA ASN A 54 -29.21 0.02 -5.19
C ASN A 54 -28.79 -1.42 -5.49
N ALA A 55 -27.78 -1.60 -6.35
CA ALA A 55 -27.05 -2.84 -6.49
C ALA A 55 -25.78 -2.76 -5.61
N ILE A 56 -25.55 -3.76 -4.76
CA ILE A 56 -24.37 -3.87 -3.93
C ILE A 56 -23.57 -5.06 -4.41
N ILE A 57 -22.34 -4.80 -4.82
CA ILE A 57 -21.46 -5.75 -5.49
C ILE A 57 -20.16 -5.86 -4.67
N GLU A 58 -19.74 -7.07 -4.38
CA GLU A 58 -18.37 -7.35 -3.91
C GLU A 58 -17.59 -7.90 -5.10
N LEU A 59 -16.40 -7.38 -5.29
CA LEU A 59 -15.57 -7.70 -6.45
C LEU A 59 -14.09 -7.86 -6.07
N ASN A 60 -13.40 -8.61 -6.90
CA ASN A 60 -11.95 -8.60 -6.96
C ASN A 60 -11.50 -8.08 -8.32
N ALA A 61 -10.29 -7.53 -8.35
CA ALA A 61 -9.69 -7.09 -9.58
C ALA A 61 -8.16 -7.16 -9.53
N THR A 62 -7.55 -7.09 -10.70
CA THR A 62 -6.11 -6.86 -10.89
C THR A 62 -5.92 -5.51 -11.57
N VAL A 63 -4.96 -4.73 -11.07
CA VAL A 63 -4.63 -3.40 -11.58
C VAL A 63 -3.14 -3.35 -11.91
N GLU A 64 -2.81 -2.80 -13.06
CA GLU A 64 -1.44 -2.45 -13.43
C GLU A 64 -1.20 -0.97 -13.20
N TYR A 65 -0.05 -0.66 -12.58
CA TYR A 65 0.44 0.69 -12.33
C TYR A 65 1.69 0.98 -13.13
N THR A 66 1.78 2.20 -13.65
CA THR A 66 2.99 2.73 -14.29
C THR A 66 3.33 4.13 -13.76
N GLY A 67 4.58 4.55 -13.88
CA GLY A 67 5.06 5.82 -13.34
C GLY A 67 5.82 5.64 -12.02
N THR A 68 5.51 6.45 -11.02
CA THR A 68 6.17 6.35 -9.69
C THR A 68 5.95 4.99 -9.05
N PHE A 69 4.71 4.48 -9.09
CA PHE A 69 4.38 3.09 -8.79
C PHE A 69 4.49 2.31 -10.10
N THR A 70 5.28 1.24 -10.12
CA THR A 70 5.41 0.34 -11.27
C THR A 70 5.27 -1.10 -10.79
N GLY A 71 4.20 -1.77 -11.21
CA GLY A 71 3.88 -3.12 -10.77
C GLY A 71 2.39 -3.42 -10.85
N THR A 72 1.94 -4.38 -10.06
CA THR A 72 0.56 -4.86 -10.08
C THR A 72 -0.08 -4.82 -8.70
N SER A 73 -1.40 -4.69 -8.66
CA SER A 73 -2.19 -4.78 -7.44
C SER A 73 -3.28 -5.82 -7.56
N THR A 74 -3.61 -6.41 -6.41
CA THR A 74 -4.87 -7.13 -6.22
C THR A 74 -5.83 -6.26 -5.41
N VAL A 75 -7.06 -6.16 -5.85
CA VAL A 75 -8.12 -5.35 -5.27
C VAL A 75 -9.21 -6.27 -4.72
N HIS A 76 -9.67 -5.98 -3.51
CA HIS A 76 -10.92 -6.51 -2.97
C HIS A 76 -11.80 -5.33 -2.57
N GLY A 77 -12.96 -5.23 -3.19
CA GLY A 77 -13.77 -4.03 -3.10
C GLY A 77 -15.27 -4.26 -2.99
N LYS A 78 -15.91 -3.19 -2.55
CA LYS A 78 -17.37 -3.09 -2.52
C LYS A 78 -17.83 -1.89 -3.33
N LEU A 79 -18.70 -2.15 -4.29
CA LEU A 79 -19.32 -1.15 -5.17
C LEU A 79 -20.82 -1.06 -4.84
N ILE A 80 -21.33 0.14 -4.66
CA ILE A 80 -22.75 0.44 -4.51
C ILE A 80 -23.18 1.24 -5.73
N VAL A 81 -23.92 0.60 -6.63
CA VAL A 81 -24.46 1.24 -7.84
C VAL A 81 -25.85 1.76 -7.55
N HIS A 82 -26.08 3.04 -7.81
CA HIS A 82 -27.34 3.74 -7.61
C HIS A 82 -28.27 3.60 -8.81
N ALA A 83 -29.55 3.94 -8.62
CA ALA A 83 -30.56 3.83 -9.67
C ALA A 83 -30.29 4.74 -10.87
N ASP A 84 -29.54 5.84 -10.70
CA ASP A 84 -29.13 6.76 -11.76
C ASP A 84 -27.88 6.31 -12.52
N GLY A 85 -27.30 5.16 -12.17
CA GLY A 85 -26.08 4.62 -12.76
C GLY A 85 -24.77 5.15 -12.16
N SER A 86 -24.83 6.09 -11.23
CA SER A 86 -23.66 6.47 -10.44
C SER A 86 -23.29 5.37 -9.45
N ALA A 87 -22.08 5.38 -8.92
CA ALA A 87 -21.67 4.43 -7.89
C ALA A 87 -20.69 5.03 -6.89
N ASN A 88 -20.72 4.48 -5.68
CA ASN A 88 -19.66 4.66 -4.68
C ASN A 88 -18.92 3.35 -4.47
N PHE A 89 -17.62 3.42 -4.20
CA PHE A 89 -16.81 2.24 -3.93
C PHE A 89 -15.83 2.47 -2.80
N HIS A 90 -15.47 1.35 -2.17
CA HIS A 90 -14.44 1.29 -1.15
C HIS A 90 -13.70 -0.03 -1.29
N ASP A 91 -12.39 0.07 -1.48
CA ASP A 91 -11.54 -1.06 -1.81
C ASP A 91 -10.32 -1.13 -0.88
N VAL A 92 -9.88 -2.35 -0.63
CA VAL A 92 -8.54 -2.64 -0.11
C VAL A 92 -7.71 -3.16 -1.26
N GLU A 93 -6.56 -2.57 -1.45
CA GLU A 93 -5.66 -2.88 -2.54
C GLU A 93 -4.28 -3.25 -2.02
N VAL A 94 -3.70 -4.32 -2.53
CA VAL A 94 -2.35 -4.78 -2.21
C VAL A 94 -1.49 -4.67 -3.46
N PHE A 95 -0.68 -3.63 -3.50
CA PHE A 95 0.29 -3.38 -4.57
C PHE A 95 1.58 -4.16 -4.30
N THR A 96 2.14 -4.74 -5.35
CA THR A 96 3.48 -5.37 -5.36
C THR A 96 4.26 -4.88 -6.58
N GLY A 97 5.43 -4.33 -6.33
CA GLY A 97 6.24 -3.76 -7.40
C GLY A 97 7.31 -2.83 -6.86
N THR A 98 7.54 -1.72 -7.54
CA THR A 98 8.48 -0.69 -7.11
C THR A 98 7.81 0.66 -6.96
N VAL A 99 8.24 1.43 -5.96
CA VAL A 99 7.88 2.85 -5.80
C VAL A 99 9.16 3.66 -5.94
N ASN A 100 9.26 4.51 -6.96
CA ASN A 100 10.51 5.19 -7.34
C ASN A 100 11.69 4.21 -7.52
N GLY A 101 11.44 3.02 -8.07
CA GLY A 101 12.45 1.98 -8.25
C GLY A 101 12.80 1.16 -7.00
N ILE A 102 12.25 1.48 -5.83
CA ILE A 102 12.45 0.74 -4.58
C ILE A 102 11.42 -0.39 -4.49
N PRO A 103 11.81 -1.68 -4.40
CA PRO A 103 10.89 -2.79 -4.40
C PRO A 103 10.20 -2.98 -3.05
N GLY A 104 8.94 -3.45 -3.08
CA GLY A 104 8.19 -3.78 -1.88
C GLY A 104 6.70 -4.00 -2.15
N THR A 105 5.96 -4.12 -1.06
CA THR A 105 4.50 -4.28 -1.07
C THR A 105 3.87 -3.13 -0.30
N VAL A 106 2.79 -2.56 -0.85
CA VAL A 106 2.04 -1.45 -0.25
C VAL A 106 0.58 -1.84 -0.16
N THR A 107 -0.02 -1.67 1.02
CA THR A 107 -1.47 -1.80 1.20
C THR A 107 -2.10 -0.41 1.16
N LEU A 108 -3.15 -0.29 0.38
CA LEU A 108 -3.87 0.95 0.14
C LEU A 108 -5.35 0.77 0.49
N ASN A 109 -5.95 1.80 1.10
CA ASN A 109 -7.40 1.94 1.20
C ASN A 109 -7.86 2.97 0.17
N LEU A 110 -8.70 2.54 -0.75
CA LEU A 110 -9.27 3.36 -1.81
C LEU A 110 -10.74 3.64 -1.52
N ALA A 111 -11.14 4.89 -1.64
CA ALA A 111 -12.54 5.30 -1.57
C ALA A 111 -12.83 6.31 -2.68
N GLY A 112 -13.96 6.14 -3.35
CA GLY A 112 -14.30 6.99 -4.48
C GLY A 112 -15.71 6.81 -5.00
N SER A 113 -15.94 7.45 -6.14
CA SER A 113 -17.20 7.36 -6.89
C SER A 113 -16.92 7.34 -8.37
N ASN A 114 -17.88 6.82 -9.10
CA ASN A 114 -18.04 7.14 -10.51
C ASN A 114 -19.41 7.78 -10.76
N ASP A 115 -19.38 8.80 -11.59
CA ASP A 115 -20.60 9.47 -12.05
C ASP A 115 -21.35 8.59 -13.08
N SER A 116 -22.59 8.92 -13.39
CA SER A 116 -23.40 8.17 -14.38
C SER A 116 -22.81 8.17 -15.79
N ASP A 117 -21.92 9.12 -16.10
CA ASP A 117 -21.13 9.17 -17.34
C ASP A 117 -19.83 8.34 -17.28
N LEU A 118 -19.67 7.55 -16.22
CA LEU A 118 -18.51 6.67 -15.97
C LEU A 118 -17.20 7.40 -15.63
N THR A 119 -17.25 8.69 -15.31
CA THR A 119 -16.09 9.43 -14.79
C THR A 119 -15.77 8.97 -13.38
N VAL A 120 -14.51 8.59 -13.12
CA VAL A 120 -14.01 8.07 -11.84
C VAL A 120 -13.23 9.15 -11.10
N LYS A 121 -13.50 9.28 -9.80
CA LYS A 121 -12.71 10.08 -8.85
C LYS A 121 -12.53 9.29 -7.57
N ALA A 122 -11.30 9.17 -7.10
CA ALA A 122 -11.02 8.44 -5.87
C ALA A 122 -9.82 9.02 -5.12
N THR A 123 -9.75 8.71 -3.84
CA THR A 123 -8.58 8.92 -3.00
C THR A 123 -8.10 7.58 -2.46
N SER A 124 -6.83 7.32 -2.60
CA SER A 124 -6.17 6.14 -2.05
C SER A 124 -5.20 6.56 -0.96
N THR A 125 -5.26 5.92 0.20
CA THR A 125 -4.39 6.17 1.34
C THR A 125 -3.50 4.97 1.58
N ILE A 126 -2.20 5.19 1.70
CA ILE A 126 -1.24 4.14 2.09
C ILE A 126 -1.46 3.84 3.58
N VAL A 127 -1.84 2.60 3.89
CA VAL A 127 -2.09 2.15 5.28
C VAL A 127 -0.97 1.30 5.83
N SER A 128 -0.21 0.63 4.97
CA SER A 128 1.00 -0.09 5.35
C SER A 128 1.92 -0.31 4.15
N ALA A 129 3.19 -0.48 4.42
CA ALA A 129 4.18 -0.88 3.44
C ALA A 129 5.23 -1.80 4.06
N THR A 130 5.82 -2.68 3.26
CA THR A 130 6.78 -3.70 3.71
C THR A 130 8.05 -3.71 2.86
N GLY A 131 9.05 -4.45 3.33
CA GLY A 131 10.34 -4.54 2.64
C GLY A 131 11.11 -3.23 2.72
N ALA A 132 11.72 -2.83 1.63
CA ALA A 132 12.48 -1.57 1.55
C ALA A 132 11.56 -0.32 1.51
N LEU A 133 10.23 -0.51 1.40
CA LEU A 133 9.22 0.54 1.48
C LEU A 133 8.63 0.70 2.90
N ALA A 134 9.13 -0.02 3.90
CA ALA A 134 8.62 0.07 5.28
C ALA A 134 8.62 1.52 5.78
N GLY A 135 7.47 1.97 6.30
CA GLY A 135 7.28 3.36 6.74
C GLY A 135 6.72 4.30 5.66
N LEU A 136 6.63 3.86 4.40
CA LEU A 136 6.00 4.65 3.36
C LEU A 136 4.55 4.99 3.75
N HIS A 137 4.19 6.25 3.59
CA HIS A 137 2.85 6.78 3.90
C HIS A 137 2.48 7.86 2.88
N GLY A 138 1.21 8.24 2.84
CA GLY A 138 0.73 9.30 1.96
C GLY A 138 -0.59 8.99 1.31
N THR A 139 -0.96 9.85 0.36
CA THR A 139 -2.23 9.76 -0.37
C THR A 139 -2.05 9.99 -1.85
N LEU A 140 -2.86 9.26 -2.64
CA LEU A 140 -2.97 9.39 -4.09
C LEU A 140 -4.39 9.82 -4.43
N ASN A 141 -4.53 10.76 -5.34
CA ASN A 141 -5.80 11.10 -5.98
C ASN A 141 -5.84 10.43 -7.35
N LEU A 142 -6.90 9.68 -7.61
CA LEU A 142 -7.10 8.98 -8.86
C LEU A 142 -8.22 9.67 -9.66
N ALA A 143 -8.01 9.79 -10.95
CA ALA A 143 -9.00 10.32 -11.90
C ALA A 143 -8.96 9.50 -13.18
N GLY A 144 -10.14 9.21 -13.74
CA GLY A 144 -10.23 8.38 -14.94
C GLY A 144 -11.64 8.11 -15.37
N SER A 145 -11.82 6.98 -16.02
CA SER A 145 -13.13 6.52 -16.52
C SER A 145 -13.25 5.00 -16.43
N VAL A 146 -14.46 4.48 -16.46
CA VAL A 146 -14.73 3.05 -16.56
C VAL A 146 -14.87 2.65 -18.03
N ARG A 147 -14.23 1.54 -18.40
CA ARG A 147 -14.35 0.94 -19.73
C ARG A 147 -14.78 -0.52 -19.60
N PHE A 148 -15.93 -0.86 -20.12
CA PHE A 148 -16.43 -2.23 -20.10
C PHE A 148 -15.84 -3.09 -21.23
N PRO A 149 -15.51 -4.37 -20.97
CA PRO A 149 -15.64 -5.08 -19.70
C PRO A 149 -14.42 -4.94 -18.78
N GLN A 150 -13.37 -4.21 -19.16
CA GLN A 150 -12.07 -4.20 -18.48
C GLN A 150 -12.09 -3.52 -17.10
N GLY A 151 -12.92 -2.49 -16.92
CA GLY A 151 -12.99 -1.73 -15.67
C GLY A 151 -12.34 -0.35 -15.74
N PRO A 152 -12.04 0.26 -14.58
CA PRO A 152 -11.46 1.59 -14.49
C PRO A 152 -10.05 1.70 -15.08
N TYR A 153 -9.74 2.88 -15.62
CA TYR A 153 -8.41 3.29 -16.07
C TYR A 153 -8.25 4.80 -15.89
N GLY A 154 -7.03 5.26 -15.73
CA GLY A 154 -6.79 6.68 -15.57
C GLY A 154 -5.39 7.01 -15.08
N THR A 155 -5.30 8.14 -14.40
CA THR A 155 -4.06 8.64 -13.82
C THR A 155 -4.18 8.79 -12.30
N TYR A 156 -3.05 8.75 -11.63
CA TYR A 156 -2.95 9.11 -10.24
C TYR A 156 -1.91 10.19 -10.03
N SER A 157 -2.10 10.99 -8.99
CA SER A 157 -1.12 11.95 -8.49
C SER A 157 -1.26 12.07 -6.97
N GLY A 158 -0.18 12.43 -6.28
CA GLY A 158 -0.26 12.54 -4.84
C GLY A 158 1.05 12.92 -4.18
N ARG A 159 1.11 12.66 -2.87
CA ARG A 159 2.31 12.87 -2.05
C ARG A 159 2.55 11.67 -1.15
N ILE A 160 3.81 11.24 -1.07
CA ILE A 160 4.28 10.15 -0.23
C ILE A 160 5.54 10.57 0.54
N GLY A 161 5.78 9.97 1.70
CA GLY A 161 6.97 10.24 2.53
C GLY A 161 7.38 9.04 3.38
#